data_bd008601ea56cd416eda21f50f11085a
#
_entry.id   bd008601ea56cd416eda21f50f11085a
#
_cell.length_a   1.000
_cell.length_b   1.000
_cell.length_c   1.000
_cell.angle_alpha   90.00
_cell.angle_beta   90.00
_cell.angle_gamma   90.00
#
_symmetry.space_group_name_H-M   'P 1'
#
loop_
_entity.id
_entity.type
_entity.pdbx_description
1 polymer ?
#
loop_
_entity_poly.entity_id
_entity_poly.type
_entity_poly.pdbx_seq_one_letter_code
_entity_poly.pdbx_strand_id
1 'polypeptide(L)'
;MPMMSTRTEAASPARLRLVLAACVGLALVYGWFAARSFQASRLASSLDIPSLQRAVALAPQNAAYRDLLCRFLLFDKQDADAALPNCRRATELNPHISAYWLDLALADFSTGAIGDERQAIRNAVAVDPMTPDVAFTAASFLLAQGEAPEALREFAVAMRGDVNTVQPALSLCWRSLHDAGAIQAILPPRPAAYLQFIRILIADGRRDAAQQTWLAMLRLDAPIDYRQALFYVDALLDKHESRSAQQAWNELLSRSAPLSEYGRADGAVVNGGFENELLDAGFDWRYAALSASAASLDSDHAHSGRQSLLISYNGAGGDAGIFQYVPVKPNSQYELSAWVKSEQLDAANGPALAVVDAYSGKPLARTQETLGTTAWRPQREAFPTGPQTELVTVRITRDPAATHIRGKFWIDDVALRPVNARSGGG
;
A
#
# COMPACT_ATOMS: atom_id res chain seq x y z
N MET A 1 78.27 -10.56 -35.07
CA MET A 1 77.05 -10.96 -34.34
C MET A 1 76.73 -12.38 -34.75
N PRO A 2 76.84 -13.41 -33.88
CA PRO A 2 76.42 -14.76 -34.21
C PRO A 2 74.89 -14.95 -33.92
N MET A 3 74.14 -15.41 -34.91
CA MET A 3 72.81 -15.88 -34.82
C MET A 3 72.73 -17.11 -33.91
N MET A 4 72.06 -16.99 -32.76
CA MET A 4 71.70 -18.14 -31.93
C MET A 4 70.63 -18.95 -32.63
N SER A 5 70.95 -20.07 -33.17
CA SER A 5 70.09 -21.10 -33.68
C SER A 5 69.43 -21.79 -32.47
N THR A 6 68.18 -21.52 -32.17
CA THR A 6 67.36 -22.32 -31.23
C THR A 6 67.02 -23.65 -31.89
N ARG A 7 67.80 -24.69 -31.59
CA ARG A 7 67.42 -26.09 -31.86
C ARG A 7 66.18 -26.42 -31.04
N THR A 8 65.03 -26.47 -31.68
CA THR A 8 63.90 -27.15 -31.19
C THR A 8 64.18 -28.65 -31.13
N GLU A 9 64.48 -29.18 -29.93
CA GLU A 9 64.62 -30.64 -29.74
C GLU A 9 63.24 -31.26 -29.99
N ALA A 10 63.11 -32.01 -31.07
CA ALA A 10 61.91 -32.79 -31.37
C ALA A 10 61.72 -33.85 -30.28
N ALA A 11 60.61 -33.77 -29.58
CA ALA A 11 60.25 -34.71 -28.51
C ALA A 11 60.29 -36.15 -29.05
N SER A 12 60.93 -37.06 -28.33
CA SER A 12 61.01 -38.45 -28.74
C SER A 12 59.62 -39.05 -28.94
N PRO A 13 59.40 -39.93 -29.95
CA PRO A 13 58.08 -40.49 -30.25
C PRO A 13 57.45 -41.24 -29.05
N ALA A 14 58.27 -41.75 -28.14
CA ALA A 14 57.82 -42.35 -26.89
C ALA A 14 57.22 -41.35 -25.93
N ARG A 15 57.79 -40.15 -25.79
CA ARG A 15 57.28 -39.05 -24.95
C ARG A 15 55.95 -38.50 -25.51
N LEU A 16 55.84 -38.37 -26.83
CA LEU A 16 54.59 -37.92 -27.48
C LEU A 16 53.47 -38.93 -27.26
N ARG A 17 53.70 -40.25 -27.37
CA ARG A 17 52.69 -41.28 -27.07
C ARG A 17 52.26 -41.29 -25.61
N LEU A 18 53.17 -41.03 -24.66
CA LEU A 18 52.86 -40.95 -23.23
C LEU A 18 52.00 -39.74 -22.93
N VAL A 19 52.29 -38.59 -23.52
CA VAL A 19 51.48 -37.35 -23.38
C VAL A 19 50.11 -37.55 -24.01
N LEU A 20 50.00 -38.17 -25.17
CA LEU A 20 48.73 -38.44 -25.81
C LEU A 20 47.86 -39.43 -24.96
N ALA A 21 48.46 -40.50 -24.43
CA ALA A 21 47.76 -41.43 -23.54
C ALA A 21 47.29 -40.72 -22.25
N ALA A 22 48.09 -39.85 -21.66
CA ALA A 22 47.70 -39.03 -20.52
C ALA A 22 46.54 -38.06 -20.83
N CYS A 23 46.60 -37.39 -21.98
CA CYS A 23 45.53 -36.51 -22.44
C CYS A 23 44.20 -37.26 -22.67
N VAL A 24 44.26 -38.43 -23.32
CA VAL A 24 43.10 -39.28 -23.54
C VAL A 24 42.52 -39.78 -22.18
N GLY A 25 43.38 -40.22 -21.25
CA GLY A 25 42.97 -40.59 -19.90
C GLY A 25 42.27 -39.45 -19.14
N LEU A 26 42.84 -38.26 -19.19
CA LEU A 26 42.24 -37.06 -18.60
C LEU A 26 40.90 -36.71 -19.26
N ALA A 27 40.81 -36.81 -20.60
CA ALA A 27 39.57 -36.54 -21.33
C ALA A 27 38.46 -37.54 -20.97
N LEU A 28 38.80 -38.83 -20.81
CA LEU A 28 37.84 -39.88 -20.37
C LEU A 28 37.34 -39.63 -18.93
N VAL A 29 38.26 -39.28 -18.02
CA VAL A 29 37.90 -38.97 -16.63
C VAL A 29 37.02 -37.72 -16.60
N TYR A 30 37.38 -36.68 -17.32
CA TYR A 30 36.55 -35.47 -17.43
C TYR A 30 35.17 -35.79 -18.03
N GLY A 31 35.11 -36.54 -19.12
CA GLY A 31 33.85 -36.95 -19.77
C GLY A 31 32.95 -37.76 -18.83
N TRP A 32 33.53 -38.65 -18.03
CA TRP A 32 32.79 -39.38 -17.01
C TRP A 32 32.21 -38.47 -15.92
N PHE A 33 33.01 -37.53 -15.40
CA PHE A 33 32.52 -36.52 -14.43
C PHE A 33 31.45 -35.62 -15.01
N ALA A 34 31.61 -35.16 -16.25
CA ALA A 34 30.63 -34.34 -16.94
C ALA A 34 29.29 -35.06 -17.14
N ALA A 35 29.34 -36.35 -17.61
CA ALA A 35 28.15 -37.18 -17.79
C ALA A 35 27.41 -37.42 -16.45
N ARG A 36 28.18 -37.72 -15.40
CA ARG A 36 27.65 -37.90 -14.05
C ARG A 36 26.99 -36.63 -13.50
N SER A 37 27.63 -35.49 -13.67
CA SER A 37 27.08 -34.17 -13.25
C SER A 37 25.83 -33.84 -14.04
N PHE A 38 25.82 -34.09 -15.35
CA PHE A 38 24.65 -33.87 -16.20
C PHE A 38 23.47 -34.75 -15.79
N GLN A 39 23.71 -36.04 -15.50
CA GLN A 39 22.66 -36.93 -15.02
C GLN A 39 22.12 -36.47 -13.66
N ALA A 40 22.97 -36.06 -12.73
CA ALA A 40 22.58 -35.54 -11.43
C ALA A 40 21.70 -34.27 -11.58
N SER A 41 22.10 -33.33 -12.44
CA SER A 41 21.35 -32.11 -12.72
C SER A 41 19.97 -32.42 -13.33
N ARG A 42 19.91 -33.36 -14.29
CA ARG A 42 18.65 -33.77 -14.91
C ARG A 42 17.69 -34.43 -13.90
N LEU A 43 18.22 -35.27 -13.00
CA LEU A 43 17.43 -35.88 -11.94
C LEU A 43 16.95 -34.81 -10.93
N ALA A 44 17.79 -33.84 -10.56
CA ALA A 44 17.40 -32.76 -9.64
C ALA A 44 16.30 -31.88 -10.25
N SER A 45 16.25 -31.69 -11.57
CA SER A 45 15.20 -30.90 -12.24
C SER A 45 13.82 -31.61 -12.29
N SER A 46 13.73 -32.89 -11.97
CA SER A 46 12.45 -33.62 -11.90
C SER A 46 11.60 -33.27 -10.68
N LEU A 47 12.21 -32.61 -9.68
CA LEU A 47 11.55 -32.10 -8.48
C LEU A 47 10.68 -33.16 -7.75
N ASP A 48 11.18 -34.39 -7.69
CA ASP A 48 10.59 -35.47 -6.89
C ASP A 48 11.64 -36.13 -5.99
N ILE A 49 11.21 -36.66 -4.86
CA ILE A 49 12.12 -37.22 -3.83
C ILE A 49 12.98 -38.37 -4.35
N PRO A 50 12.45 -39.38 -5.06
CA PRO A 50 13.28 -40.46 -5.58
C PRO A 50 14.36 -40.01 -6.55
N SER A 51 14.06 -39.06 -7.41
CA SER A 51 15.03 -38.44 -8.34
C SER A 51 16.06 -37.60 -7.61
N LEU A 52 15.66 -36.81 -6.61
CA LEU A 52 16.56 -36.05 -5.76
C LEU A 52 17.52 -36.92 -4.95
N GLN A 53 17.04 -38.03 -4.39
CA GLN A 53 17.89 -39.00 -3.71
C GLN A 53 18.96 -39.59 -4.64
N ARG A 54 18.59 -39.90 -5.90
CA ARG A 54 19.54 -40.38 -6.91
C ARG A 54 20.53 -39.24 -7.32
N ALA A 55 20.04 -38.01 -7.44
CA ALA A 55 20.92 -36.86 -7.74
C ALA A 55 21.95 -36.63 -6.64
N VAL A 56 21.55 -36.71 -5.38
CA VAL A 56 22.45 -36.65 -4.21
C VAL A 56 23.45 -37.81 -4.21
N ALA A 57 23.02 -39.05 -4.56
CA ALA A 57 23.93 -40.20 -4.66
C ALA A 57 24.97 -40.03 -5.79
N LEU A 58 24.58 -39.44 -6.93
CA LEU A 58 25.48 -39.12 -8.02
C LEU A 58 26.43 -37.92 -7.71
N ALA A 59 25.98 -36.95 -6.94
CA ALA A 59 26.76 -35.76 -6.62
C ALA A 59 26.70 -35.44 -5.11
N PRO A 60 27.30 -36.25 -4.22
CA PRO A 60 27.15 -36.16 -2.76
C PRO A 60 27.76 -34.88 -2.14
N GLN A 61 28.63 -34.20 -2.88
CA GLN A 61 29.25 -32.92 -2.47
C GLN A 61 28.51 -31.69 -3.02
N ASN A 62 27.38 -31.87 -3.68
CA ASN A 62 26.57 -30.75 -4.16
C ASN A 62 25.59 -30.32 -3.07
N ALA A 63 25.89 -29.17 -2.44
CA ALA A 63 25.08 -28.57 -1.39
C ALA A 63 23.64 -28.30 -1.84
N ALA A 64 23.46 -27.79 -3.07
CA ALA A 64 22.13 -27.43 -3.58
C ALA A 64 21.20 -28.64 -3.73
N TYR A 65 21.72 -29.80 -4.12
CA TYR A 65 20.88 -31.02 -4.21
C TYR A 65 20.51 -31.55 -2.84
N ARG A 66 21.40 -31.41 -1.86
CA ARG A 66 21.11 -31.74 -0.46
C ARG A 66 20.03 -30.85 0.11
N ASP A 67 20.14 -29.53 -0.11
CA ASP A 67 19.15 -28.56 0.35
C ASP A 67 17.79 -28.79 -0.34
N LEU A 68 17.79 -28.99 -1.65
CA LEU A 68 16.56 -29.30 -2.37
C LEU A 68 15.85 -30.56 -1.83
N LEU A 69 16.61 -31.61 -1.54
CA LEU A 69 16.06 -32.81 -0.92
C LEU A 69 15.54 -32.57 0.49
N CYS A 70 16.26 -31.75 1.30
CA CYS A 70 15.81 -31.29 2.61
C CYS A 70 14.44 -30.62 2.50
N ARG A 71 14.30 -29.62 1.63
CA ARG A 71 13.05 -28.88 1.43
C ARG A 71 11.89 -29.77 0.99
N PHE A 72 12.10 -30.68 0.07
CA PHE A 72 11.04 -31.63 -0.35
C PHE A 72 10.62 -32.56 0.78
N LEU A 73 11.55 -33.02 1.61
CA LEU A 73 11.21 -33.82 2.79
C LEU A 73 10.44 -33.00 3.84
N LEU A 74 10.81 -31.75 4.06
CA LEU A 74 10.12 -30.86 5.00
C LEU A 74 8.71 -30.48 4.53
N PHE A 75 8.56 -30.01 3.29
CA PHE A 75 7.31 -29.38 2.84
C PHE A 75 6.34 -30.38 2.18
N ASP A 76 6.85 -31.34 1.43
CA ASP A 76 6.00 -32.30 0.69
C ASP A 76 5.68 -33.55 1.52
N LYS A 77 6.66 -34.10 2.25
CA LYS A 77 6.48 -35.26 3.12
C LYS A 77 6.21 -34.95 4.58
N GLN A 78 6.52 -33.72 5.02
CA GLN A 78 6.46 -33.33 6.43
C GLN A 78 7.27 -34.27 7.34
N ASP A 79 8.39 -34.76 6.82
CA ASP A 79 9.31 -35.67 7.50
C ASP A 79 10.59 -34.91 7.88
N ALA A 80 10.54 -34.26 9.00
CA ALA A 80 11.66 -33.44 9.49
C ALA A 80 12.88 -34.29 9.90
N ASP A 81 12.64 -35.50 10.43
CA ASP A 81 13.71 -36.38 10.83
C ASP A 81 14.54 -36.89 9.62
N ALA A 82 13.87 -37.18 8.51
CA ALA A 82 14.54 -37.56 7.26
C ALA A 82 15.18 -36.33 6.56
N ALA A 83 14.64 -35.11 6.75
CA ALA A 83 15.15 -33.88 6.17
C ALA A 83 16.45 -33.41 6.85
N LEU A 84 16.51 -33.44 8.19
CA LEU A 84 17.56 -32.85 9.01
C LEU A 84 18.99 -33.23 8.61
N PRO A 85 19.35 -34.49 8.31
CA PRO A 85 20.70 -34.84 7.87
C PRO A 85 21.09 -34.19 6.54
N ASN A 86 20.11 -33.97 5.64
CA ASN A 86 20.37 -33.32 4.36
C ASN A 86 20.54 -31.81 4.51
N CYS A 87 19.75 -31.15 5.35
CA CYS A 87 19.90 -29.74 5.68
C CYS A 87 21.26 -29.45 6.34
N ARG A 88 21.67 -30.25 7.35
CA ARG A 88 22.98 -30.15 7.97
C ARG A 88 24.11 -30.34 6.97
N ARG A 89 24.00 -31.32 6.11
CA ARG A 89 25.04 -31.56 5.09
C ARG A 89 25.11 -30.43 4.06
N ALA A 90 23.99 -29.80 3.71
CA ALA A 90 23.97 -28.65 2.82
C ALA A 90 24.77 -27.46 3.41
N THR A 91 24.53 -27.11 4.68
CA THR A 91 25.26 -26.03 5.37
C THR A 91 26.75 -26.34 5.59
N GLU A 92 27.11 -27.60 5.86
CA GLU A 92 28.53 -28.02 5.95
C GLU A 92 29.27 -27.90 4.62
N LEU A 93 28.60 -28.23 3.50
CA LEU A 93 29.18 -28.17 2.16
C LEU A 93 29.30 -26.74 1.63
N ASN A 94 28.34 -25.87 1.96
CA ASN A 94 28.39 -24.48 1.59
C ASN A 94 27.74 -23.59 2.67
N PRO A 95 28.54 -23.12 3.66
CA PRO A 95 28.06 -22.30 4.75
C PRO A 95 27.72 -20.86 4.38
N HIS A 96 27.99 -20.44 3.15
CA HIS A 96 27.82 -19.05 2.68
C HIS A 96 26.45 -18.78 2.02
N ILE A 97 25.53 -19.71 2.10
CA ILE A 97 24.15 -19.56 1.58
C ILE A 97 23.19 -19.47 2.76
N SER A 98 22.63 -18.31 3.01
CA SER A 98 21.68 -18.04 4.09
C SER A 98 20.44 -18.95 4.05
N ALA A 99 19.93 -19.25 2.84
CA ALA A 99 18.78 -20.12 2.66
C ALA A 99 19.00 -21.51 3.27
N TYR A 100 20.21 -22.10 3.16
CA TYR A 100 20.48 -23.42 3.74
C TYR A 100 20.42 -23.42 5.26
N TRP A 101 20.83 -22.30 5.88
CA TRP A 101 20.73 -22.13 7.32
C TRP A 101 19.27 -21.95 7.77
N LEU A 102 18.43 -21.26 6.96
CA LEU A 102 17.01 -21.10 7.27
C LEU A 102 16.26 -22.44 7.12
N ASP A 103 16.58 -23.23 6.09
CA ASP A 103 16.00 -24.56 5.91
C ASP A 103 16.44 -25.54 7.02
N LEU A 104 17.70 -25.42 7.50
CA LEU A 104 18.16 -26.14 8.67
C LEU A 104 17.41 -25.69 9.95
N ALA A 105 17.22 -24.39 10.15
CA ALA A 105 16.45 -23.88 11.29
C ALA A 105 15.02 -24.41 11.30
N LEU A 106 14.37 -24.50 10.13
CA LEU A 106 13.04 -25.07 10.01
C LEU A 106 13.01 -26.56 10.36
N ALA A 107 14.03 -27.32 9.93
CA ALA A 107 14.15 -28.74 10.27
C ALA A 107 14.36 -28.95 11.77
N ASP A 108 15.27 -28.17 12.40
CA ASP A 108 15.51 -28.21 13.84
C ASP A 108 14.26 -27.80 14.64
N PHE A 109 13.52 -26.76 14.20
CA PHE A 109 12.24 -26.38 14.80
C PHE A 109 11.22 -27.51 14.76
N SER A 110 11.08 -28.16 13.59
CA SER A 110 10.11 -29.23 13.37
C SER A 110 10.44 -30.51 14.18
N THR A 111 11.71 -30.71 14.53
CA THR A 111 12.15 -31.81 15.40
C THR A 111 12.21 -31.43 16.89
N GLY A 112 11.95 -30.16 17.23
CA GLY A 112 11.99 -29.67 18.60
C GLY A 112 13.39 -29.32 19.11
N ALA A 113 14.40 -29.22 18.25
CA ALA A 113 15.78 -28.90 18.60
C ALA A 113 16.02 -27.37 18.70
N ILE A 114 15.35 -26.72 19.65
CA ILE A 114 15.30 -25.24 19.79
C ILE A 114 16.68 -24.58 19.88
N GLY A 115 17.66 -25.23 20.52
CA GLY A 115 19.02 -24.69 20.64
C GLY A 115 19.77 -24.64 19.31
N ASP A 116 19.63 -25.69 18.50
CA ASP A 116 20.25 -25.83 17.18
C ASP A 116 19.56 -24.88 16.18
N GLU A 117 18.23 -24.79 16.23
CA GLU A 117 17.42 -23.84 15.44
C GLU A 117 17.92 -22.40 15.62
N ARG A 118 18.06 -21.94 16.88
CA ARG A 118 18.52 -20.59 17.19
C ARG A 118 19.92 -20.31 16.63
N GLN A 119 20.81 -21.30 16.68
CA GLN A 119 22.14 -21.17 16.09
C GLN A 119 22.10 -21.10 14.57
N ALA A 120 21.25 -21.88 13.93
CA ALA A 120 21.06 -21.86 12.48
C ALA A 120 20.51 -20.48 12.01
N ILE A 121 19.54 -19.89 12.73
CA ILE A 121 19.02 -18.54 12.46
C ILE A 121 20.13 -17.50 12.56
N ARG A 122 20.95 -17.53 13.63
CA ARG A 122 22.08 -16.60 13.76
C ARG A 122 23.08 -16.73 12.62
N ASN A 123 23.35 -17.94 12.17
CA ASN A 123 24.25 -18.19 11.04
C ASN A 123 23.66 -17.65 9.74
N ALA A 124 22.35 -17.81 9.49
CA ALA A 124 21.67 -17.26 8.33
C ALA A 124 21.81 -15.74 8.25
N VAL A 125 21.51 -15.05 9.36
CA VAL A 125 21.63 -13.58 9.46
C VAL A 125 23.10 -13.14 9.35
N ALA A 126 24.05 -13.87 9.93
CA ALA A 126 25.48 -13.54 9.84
C ALA A 126 26.01 -13.64 8.40
N VAL A 127 25.50 -14.59 7.63
CA VAL A 127 25.84 -14.77 6.20
C VAL A 127 25.22 -13.69 5.32
N ASP A 128 23.99 -13.30 5.62
CA ASP A 128 23.25 -12.33 4.79
C ASP A 128 22.42 -11.38 5.68
N PRO A 129 23.08 -10.36 6.26
CA PRO A 129 22.44 -9.47 7.24
C PRO A 129 21.56 -8.38 6.62
N MET A 130 21.50 -8.27 5.29
CA MET A 130 20.85 -7.13 4.64
C MET A 130 19.68 -7.52 3.74
N THR A 131 19.50 -8.79 3.46
CA THR A 131 18.42 -9.27 2.59
C THR A 131 17.08 -9.30 3.35
N PRO A 132 16.06 -8.54 2.90
CA PRO A 132 14.78 -8.44 3.59
C PRO A 132 14.08 -9.78 3.84
N ASP A 133 14.13 -10.71 2.90
CA ASP A 133 13.48 -12.04 3.03
C ASP A 133 14.16 -12.91 4.09
N VAL A 134 15.50 -12.86 4.16
CA VAL A 134 16.27 -13.56 5.21
C VAL A 134 15.93 -12.98 6.58
N ALA A 135 15.94 -11.65 6.70
CA ALA A 135 15.61 -10.95 7.92
C ALA A 135 14.15 -11.21 8.36
N PHE A 136 13.20 -11.21 7.43
CA PHE A 136 11.80 -11.53 7.73
C PHE A 136 11.63 -12.95 8.27
N THR A 137 12.28 -13.92 7.63
CA THR A 137 12.23 -15.32 8.07
C THR A 137 12.87 -15.48 9.43
N ALA A 138 14.06 -14.93 9.64
CA ALA A 138 14.74 -14.94 10.94
C ALA A 138 13.90 -14.28 12.04
N ALA A 139 13.33 -13.10 11.77
CA ALA A 139 12.44 -12.40 12.70
C ALA A 139 11.23 -13.25 13.10
N SER A 140 10.63 -13.97 12.14
CA SER A 140 9.48 -14.84 12.39
C SER A 140 9.80 -15.96 13.35
N PHE A 141 10.95 -16.62 13.20
CA PHE A 141 11.44 -17.65 14.12
C PHE A 141 11.75 -17.08 15.51
N LEU A 142 12.49 -15.97 15.58
CA LEU A 142 12.83 -15.30 16.85
C LEU A 142 11.58 -14.90 17.62
N LEU A 143 10.56 -14.44 16.90
CA LEU A 143 9.28 -14.07 17.51
C LEU A 143 8.54 -15.30 18.06
N ALA A 144 8.55 -16.42 17.34
CA ALA A 144 7.98 -17.68 17.82
C ALA A 144 8.68 -18.21 19.09
N GLN A 145 9.96 -17.89 19.27
CA GLN A 145 10.72 -18.21 20.47
C GLN A 145 10.56 -17.21 21.63
N GLY A 146 9.81 -16.11 21.41
CA GLY A 146 9.63 -15.06 22.41
C GLY A 146 10.78 -14.05 22.49
N GLU A 147 11.75 -14.09 21.56
CA GLU A 147 12.90 -13.19 21.49
C GLU A 147 12.53 -11.88 20.77
N ALA A 148 11.54 -11.15 21.34
CA ALA A 148 10.97 -9.96 20.74
C ALA A 148 12.00 -8.85 20.40
N PRO A 149 13.01 -8.53 21.23
CA PRO A 149 14.00 -7.50 20.90
C PRO A 149 14.85 -7.86 19.67
N GLU A 150 15.25 -9.13 19.54
CA GLU A 150 15.99 -9.66 18.40
C GLU A 150 15.11 -9.65 17.14
N ALA A 151 13.89 -10.14 17.25
CA ALA A 151 12.92 -10.14 16.18
C ALA A 151 12.66 -8.74 15.61
N LEU A 152 12.52 -7.73 16.48
CA LEU A 152 12.34 -6.34 16.05
C LEU A 152 13.55 -5.81 15.25
N ARG A 153 14.78 -6.18 15.60
CA ARG A 153 15.96 -5.78 14.82
C ARG A 153 15.93 -6.36 13.40
N GLU A 154 15.58 -7.63 13.28
CA GLU A 154 15.45 -8.28 11.98
C GLU A 154 14.25 -7.74 11.20
N PHE A 155 13.11 -7.47 11.85
CA PHE A 155 12.00 -6.80 11.18
C PHE A 155 12.36 -5.40 10.66
N ALA A 156 13.23 -4.66 11.36
CA ALA A 156 13.73 -3.38 10.87
C ALA A 156 14.49 -3.53 9.54
N VAL A 157 15.24 -4.64 9.36
CA VAL A 157 15.90 -4.96 8.09
C VAL A 157 14.86 -5.39 7.04
N ALA A 158 13.95 -6.29 7.39
CA ALA A 158 12.89 -6.77 6.50
C ALA A 158 12.05 -5.61 5.94
N MET A 159 11.71 -4.62 6.76
CA MET A 159 10.94 -3.45 6.36
C MET A 159 11.70 -2.46 5.46
N ARG A 160 13.02 -2.64 5.23
CA ARG A 160 13.77 -1.87 4.21
C ARG A 160 13.48 -2.36 2.79
N GLY A 161 12.89 -3.54 2.63
CA GLY A 161 12.43 -4.09 1.36
C GLY A 161 11.33 -3.27 0.70
N ASP A 162 10.69 -3.85 -0.28
CA ASP A 162 9.54 -3.25 -0.98
C ASP A 162 8.23 -3.35 -0.18
N VAL A 163 7.13 -2.87 -0.77
CA VAL A 163 5.79 -2.91 -0.15
C VAL A 163 5.35 -4.34 0.18
N ASN A 164 5.73 -5.32 -0.65
CA ASN A 164 5.33 -6.71 -0.46
C ASN A 164 5.98 -7.34 0.78
N THR A 165 7.15 -6.85 1.19
CA THR A 165 7.84 -7.30 2.41
C THR A 165 7.40 -6.51 3.65
N VAL A 166 7.15 -5.20 3.50
CA VAL A 166 6.78 -4.31 4.61
C VAL A 166 5.44 -4.69 5.23
N GLN A 167 4.40 -4.91 4.41
CA GLN A 167 3.06 -5.18 4.93
C GLN A 167 2.97 -6.50 5.73
N PRO A 168 3.49 -7.64 5.26
CA PRO A 168 3.52 -8.87 6.06
C PRO A 168 4.30 -8.70 7.37
N ALA A 169 5.46 -8.01 7.34
CA ALA A 169 6.27 -7.76 8.51
C ALA A 169 5.52 -6.94 9.57
N LEU A 170 4.89 -5.84 9.17
CA LEU A 170 4.06 -5.01 10.05
C LEU A 170 2.88 -5.80 10.64
N SER A 171 2.19 -6.57 9.81
CA SER A 171 1.03 -7.36 10.25
C SER A 171 1.43 -8.45 11.25
N LEU A 172 2.58 -9.08 11.04
CA LEU A 172 3.10 -10.09 11.97
C LEU A 172 3.56 -9.45 13.28
N CYS A 173 4.34 -8.36 13.23
CA CYS A 173 4.76 -7.60 14.40
C CYS A 173 3.56 -7.16 15.25
N TRP A 174 2.54 -6.58 14.59
CA TRP A 174 1.38 -6.08 15.30
C TRP A 174 0.59 -7.20 15.99
N ARG A 175 0.29 -8.29 15.28
CA ARG A 175 -0.44 -9.44 15.84
C ARG A 175 0.25 -10.11 17.02
N SER A 176 1.58 -10.06 17.04
CA SER A 176 2.35 -10.76 18.07
C SER A 176 2.73 -9.87 19.25
N LEU A 177 3.05 -8.61 19.02
CA LEU A 177 3.60 -7.73 20.05
C LEU A 177 2.56 -6.75 20.61
N HIS A 178 1.64 -6.26 19.81
CA HIS A 178 0.67 -5.22 20.15
C HIS A 178 1.31 -3.96 20.78
N ASP A 179 2.60 -3.73 20.49
CA ASP A 179 3.38 -2.58 20.95
C ASP A 179 3.61 -1.60 19.79
N ALA A 180 2.75 -0.58 19.71
CA ALA A 180 2.83 0.41 18.65
C ALA A 180 4.12 1.23 18.72
N GLY A 181 4.63 1.51 19.91
CA GLY A 181 5.86 2.29 20.10
C GLY A 181 7.09 1.54 19.60
N ALA A 182 7.23 0.27 19.99
CA ALA A 182 8.33 -0.59 19.54
C ALA A 182 8.32 -0.76 18.00
N ILE A 183 7.13 -0.95 17.39
CA ILE A 183 7.00 -1.09 15.94
C ILE A 183 7.31 0.24 15.24
N GLN A 184 6.79 1.36 15.74
CA GLN A 184 7.06 2.68 15.17
C GLN A 184 8.58 3.00 15.17
N ALA A 185 9.32 2.59 16.20
CA ALA A 185 10.76 2.82 16.32
C ALA A 185 11.59 2.12 15.23
N ILE A 186 11.08 1.05 14.65
CA ILE A 186 11.76 0.27 13.60
C ILE A 186 11.26 0.58 12.18
N LEU A 187 10.24 1.45 12.03
CA LEU A 187 9.75 1.82 10.70
C LEU A 187 10.85 2.50 9.87
N PRO A 188 11.01 2.13 8.60
CA PRO A 188 11.90 2.86 7.72
C PRO A 188 11.38 4.30 7.53
N PRO A 189 12.25 5.31 7.34
CA PRO A 189 11.85 6.72 7.23
C PRO A 189 11.19 7.01 5.87
N ARG A 190 10.16 6.27 5.54
CA ARG A 190 9.36 6.37 4.30
C ARG A 190 7.89 6.53 4.66
N PRO A 191 7.20 7.62 4.25
CA PRO A 191 5.80 7.85 4.57
C PRO A 191 4.88 6.66 4.27
N ALA A 192 5.13 5.93 3.19
CA ALA A 192 4.34 4.75 2.83
C ALA A 192 4.32 3.66 3.92
N ALA A 193 5.43 3.43 4.63
CA ALA A 193 5.49 2.45 5.71
C ALA A 193 4.65 2.90 6.93
N TYR A 194 4.68 4.19 7.24
CA TYR A 194 3.85 4.78 8.30
C TYR A 194 2.37 4.70 7.94
N LEU A 195 1.99 5.01 6.70
CA LEU A 195 0.60 4.90 6.24
C LEU A 195 0.08 3.47 6.32
N GLN A 196 0.90 2.48 5.99
CA GLN A 196 0.52 1.06 6.17
C GLN A 196 0.30 0.71 7.63
N PHE A 197 1.18 1.18 8.52
CA PHE A 197 1.01 0.93 9.95
C PHE A 197 -0.21 1.64 10.53
N ILE A 198 -0.49 2.88 10.12
CA ILE A 198 -1.72 3.61 10.48
C ILE A 198 -2.96 2.83 10.07
N ARG A 199 -3.00 2.21 8.88
CA ARG A 199 -4.13 1.36 8.46
C ARG A 199 -4.37 0.19 9.42
N ILE A 200 -3.29 -0.47 9.84
CA ILE A 200 -3.37 -1.57 10.82
C ILE A 200 -3.91 -1.07 12.15
N LEU A 201 -3.39 0.04 12.66
CA LEU A 201 -3.80 0.63 13.92
C LEU A 201 -5.27 1.07 13.91
N ILE A 202 -5.75 1.68 12.81
CA ILE A 202 -7.14 2.08 12.64
C ILE A 202 -8.05 0.84 12.60
N ALA A 203 -7.68 -0.19 11.85
CA ALA A 203 -8.45 -1.42 11.76
C ALA A 203 -8.58 -2.11 13.13
N ASP A 204 -7.57 -1.99 14.00
CA ASP A 204 -7.56 -2.51 15.37
C ASP A 204 -8.13 -1.53 16.41
N GLY A 205 -8.63 -0.37 15.99
CA GLY A 205 -9.22 0.64 16.87
C GLY A 205 -8.24 1.42 17.75
N ARG A 206 -6.94 1.38 17.45
CA ARG A 206 -5.85 2.02 18.20
C ARG A 206 -5.65 3.48 17.76
N ARG A 207 -6.63 4.33 18.06
CA ARG A 207 -6.68 5.72 17.57
C ARG A 207 -5.49 6.56 18.00
N ASP A 208 -5.13 6.54 19.30
CA ASP A 208 -4.04 7.34 19.83
C ASP A 208 -2.69 6.95 19.18
N ALA A 209 -2.46 5.66 19.00
CA ALA A 209 -1.27 5.16 18.33
C ALA A 209 -1.26 5.53 16.83
N ALA A 210 -2.41 5.49 16.16
CA ALA A 210 -2.54 5.95 14.77
C ALA A 210 -2.21 7.44 14.65
N GLN A 211 -2.72 8.29 15.56
CA GLN A 211 -2.42 9.71 15.60
C GLN A 211 -0.93 9.97 15.88
N GLN A 212 -0.32 9.26 16.83
CA GLN A 212 1.11 9.39 17.12
C GLN A 212 1.96 9.01 15.91
N THR A 213 1.58 7.91 15.22
CA THR A 213 2.26 7.45 14.00
C THR A 213 2.09 8.45 12.86
N TRP A 214 0.91 9.06 12.72
CA TRP A 214 0.66 10.15 11.76
C TRP A 214 1.57 11.35 12.01
N LEU A 215 1.63 11.83 13.25
CA LEU A 215 2.50 12.94 13.64
C LEU A 215 3.99 12.62 13.43
N ALA A 216 4.40 11.38 13.66
CA ALA A 216 5.76 10.93 13.39
C ALA A 216 6.05 10.92 11.87
N MET A 217 5.12 10.48 11.04
CA MET A 217 5.23 10.53 9.58
C MET A 217 5.41 11.97 9.07
N LEU A 218 4.64 12.92 9.59
CA LEU A 218 4.72 14.33 9.19
C LEU A 218 6.08 14.99 9.50
N ARG A 219 6.85 14.42 10.44
CA ARG A 219 8.21 14.91 10.78
C ARG A 219 9.28 14.37 9.84
N LEU A 220 8.97 13.43 8.98
CA LEU A 220 9.93 12.90 8.02
C LEU A 220 10.26 13.97 6.97
N ASP A 221 11.53 14.06 6.62
CA ASP A 221 11.96 14.88 5.48
C ASP A 221 11.82 14.08 4.17
N ALA A 222 10.59 13.75 3.84
CA ALA A 222 10.24 12.96 2.65
C ALA A 222 8.89 13.41 2.10
N PRO A 223 8.69 13.36 0.76
CA PRO A 223 7.43 13.70 0.14
C PRO A 223 6.35 12.70 0.54
N ILE A 224 5.16 13.21 0.89
CA ILE A 224 4.00 12.41 1.22
C ILE A 224 3.10 12.34 -0.02
N ASP A 225 2.77 11.13 -0.45
CA ASP A 225 1.69 10.92 -1.41
C ASP A 225 0.36 11.17 -0.70
N TYR A 226 -0.20 12.37 -0.92
CA TYR A 226 -1.45 12.77 -0.28
C TYR A 226 -2.62 11.87 -0.64
N ARG A 227 -2.70 11.34 -1.87
CA ARG A 227 -3.77 10.43 -2.27
C ARG A 227 -3.76 9.15 -1.43
N GLN A 228 -2.57 8.63 -1.15
CA GLN A 228 -2.43 7.50 -0.24
C GLN A 228 -2.72 7.85 1.23
N ALA A 229 -2.57 9.10 1.62
CA ALA A 229 -2.78 9.56 2.99
C ALA A 229 -4.23 9.95 3.31
N LEU A 230 -5.05 10.28 2.31
CA LEU A 230 -6.44 10.74 2.49
C LEU A 230 -7.33 9.72 3.23
N PHE A 231 -7.03 8.42 3.15
CA PHE A 231 -7.77 7.41 3.91
C PHE A 231 -7.79 7.69 5.42
N TYR A 232 -6.75 8.34 5.95
CA TYR A 232 -6.71 8.68 7.39
C TYR A 232 -7.73 9.77 7.72
N VAL A 233 -7.84 10.77 6.86
CA VAL A 233 -8.87 11.82 6.98
C VAL A 233 -10.27 11.18 6.90
N ASP A 234 -10.49 10.27 5.94
CA ASP A 234 -11.76 9.56 5.77
C ASP A 234 -12.11 8.71 7.00
N ALA A 235 -11.13 7.97 7.51
CA ALA A 235 -11.33 7.16 8.71
C ALA A 235 -11.71 8.00 9.95
N LEU A 236 -11.19 9.21 10.07
CA LEU A 236 -11.57 10.15 11.13
C LEU A 236 -12.99 10.70 10.93
N LEU A 237 -13.37 11.03 9.68
CA LEU A 237 -14.73 11.45 9.34
C LEU A 237 -15.76 10.36 9.62
N ASP A 238 -15.48 9.13 9.26
CA ASP A 238 -16.33 7.96 9.51
C ASP A 238 -16.52 7.68 11.02
N LYS A 239 -15.56 8.07 11.85
CA LYS A 239 -15.62 7.95 13.30
C LYS A 239 -16.21 9.18 14.00
N HIS A 240 -16.76 10.13 13.25
CA HIS A 240 -17.30 11.39 13.76
C HIS A 240 -16.27 12.28 14.46
N GLU A 241 -15.00 12.18 14.07
CA GLU A 241 -13.88 12.95 14.60
C GLU A 241 -13.56 14.14 13.67
N SER A 242 -14.56 14.99 13.41
CA SER A 242 -14.47 16.09 12.42
C SER A 242 -13.28 17.02 12.65
N ARG A 243 -12.97 17.33 13.91
CA ARG A 243 -11.84 18.23 14.25
C ARG A 243 -10.49 17.59 13.95
N SER A 244 -10.33 16.33 14.30
CA SER A 244 -9.11 15.56 13.99
C SER A 244 -8.94 15.39 12.47
N ALA A 245 -10.04 15.13 11.75
CA ALA A 245 -10.04 15.06 10.29
C ALA A 245 -9.63 16.39 9.64
N GLN A 246 -10.20 17.50 10.12
CA GLN A 246 -9.85 18.85 9.67
C GLN A 246 -8.36 19.18 9.91
N GLN A 247 -7.85 18.81 11.08
CA GLN A 247 -6.44 18.98 11.41
C GLN A 247 -5.56 18.17 10.47
N ALA A 248 -5.85 16.88 10.28
CA ALA A 248 -5.08 15.99 9.41
C ALA A 248 -5.08 16.47 7.95
N TRP A 249 -6.22 16.93 7.43
CA TRP A 249 -6.31 17.55 6.11
C TRP A 249 -5.41 18.80 5.99
N ASN A 250 -5.49 19.71 6.95
CA ASN A 250 -4.70 20.95 6.93
C ASN A 250 -3.19 20.67 7.11
N GLU A 251 -2.82 19.63 7.82
CA GLU A 251 -1.44 19.15 7.95
C GLU A 251 -0.92 18.62 6.60
N LEU A 252 -1.73 17.82 5.88
CA LEU A 252 -1.38 17.34 4.53
C LEU A 252 -1.22 18.51 3.55
N LEU A 253 -2.10 19.51 3.59
CA LEU A 253 -1.96 20.73 2.76
C LEU A 253 -0.59 21.39 2.95
N SER A 254 -0.10 21.45 4.18
CA SER A 254 1.20 22.05 4.48
C SER A 254 2.40 21.24 3.98
N ARG A 255 2.18 19.95 3.67
CA ARG A 255 3.22 18.99 3.27
C ARG A 255 3.15 18.59 1.79
N SER A 256 2.10 18.98 1.07
CA SER A 256 1.87 18.61 -0.33
C SER A 256 1.44 19.82 -1.16
N ALA A 257 2.34 20.31 -2.00
CA ALA A 257 2.05 21.44 -2.89
C ALA A 257 0.83 21.18 -3.81
N PRO A 258 0.65 20.00 -4.43
CA PRO A 258 -0.54 19.74 -5.25
C PRO A 258 -1.85 19.80 -4.45
N LEU A 259 -1.84 19.31 -3.19
CA LEU A 259 -3.05 19.35 -2.35
C LEU A 259 -3.36 20.78 -1.87
N SER A 260 -2.36 21.64 -1.74
CA SER A 260 -2.56 23.03 -1.27
C SER A 260 -3.47 23.86 -2.17
N GLU A 261 -3.62 23.49 -3.45
CA GLU A 261 -4.50 24.14 -4.40
C GLU A 261 -6.00 23.93 -4.10
N TYR A 262 -6.34 22.88 -3.35
CA TYR A 262 -7.71 22.57 -2.98
C TYR A 262 -8.29 23.49 -1.90
N GLY A 263 -7.44 24.09 -1.07
CA GLY A 263 -7.84 24.97 0.01
C GLY A 263 -8.03 24.26 1.35
N ARG A 264 -8.12 25.07 2.41
CA ARG A 264 -8.23 24.61 3.81
C ARG A 264 -9.66 24.21 4.14
N ALA A 265 -9.81 23.18 4.93
CA ALA A 265 -11.09 22.78 5.53
C ALA A 265 -11.36 23.62 6.80
N ASP A 266 -11.59 24.91 6.66
CA ASP A 266 -11.77 25.86 7.77
C ASP A 266 -13.17 26.51 7.81
N GLY A 267 -14.16 25.81 7.30
CA GLY A 267 -15.55 26.27 7.22
C GLY A 267 -15.94 26.78 5.83
N ALA A 268 -15.06 26.60 4.84
CA ALA A 268 -15.33 26.88 3.44
C ALA A 268 -15.49 25.55 2.65
N VAL A 269 -16.19 25.62 1.53
CA VAL A 269 -16.23 24.55 0.52
C VAL A 269 -14.86 24.47 -0.14
N VAL A 270 -14.27 23.28 -0.11
CA VAL A 270 -13.00 22.97 -0.76
C VAL A 270 -13.27 22.74 -2.25
N ASN A 271 -12.42 23.27 -3.14
CA ASN A 271 -12.57 23.12 -4.60
C ASN A 271 -14.00 23.46 -5.10
N GLY A 272 -14.60 24.52 -4.56
CA GLY A 272 -16.00 24.90 -4.89
C GLY A 272 -16.19 25.46 -6.29
N GLY A 273 -15.12 25.94 -6.94
CA GLY A 273 -15.08 26.31 -8.34
C GLY A 273 -14.67 25.19 -9.26
N PHE A 274 -14.49 23.96 -8.77
CA PHE A 274 -14.17 22.75 -9.55
C PHE A 274 -12.90 22.85 -10.40
N GLU A 275 -11.97 23.74 -10.04
CA GLU A 275 -10.74 23.99 -10.80
C GLU A 275 -9.70 22.86 -10.71
N ASN A 276 -9.87 21.95 -9.74
CA ASN A 276 -9.05 20.79 -9.53
C ASN A 276 -9.84 19.50 -9.76
N GLU A 277 -9.14 18.41 -10.09
CA GLU A 277 -9.70 17.07 -10.17
C GLU A 277 -10.43 16.69 -8.87
N LEU A 278 -11.56 15.98 -8.95
CA LEU A 278 -12.27 15.53 -7.76
C LEU A 278 -11.50 14.38 -7.09
N LEU A 279 -11.18 14.53 -5.81
CA LEU A 279 -10.39 13.52 -5.08
C LEU A 279 -11.20 12.30 -4.62
N ASP A 280 -12.52 12.45 -4.52
CA ASP A 280 -13.42 11.43 -3.94
C ASP A 280 -13.02 11.03 -2.50
N ALA A 281 -12.40 11.92 -1.78
CA ALA A 281 -11.82 11.68 -0.46
C ALA A 281 -11.63 12.96 0.35
N GLY A 282 -11.42 12.82 1.65
CA GLY A 282 -11.12 13.92 2.57
C GLY A 282 -12.24 14.95 2.63
N PHE A 283 -11.87 16.21 2.50
CA PHE A 283 -12.80 17.35 2.46
C PHE A 283 -13.07 17.84 1.03
N ASP A 284 -12.67 17.09 -0.01
CA ASP A 284 -13.07 17.40 -1.38
C ASP A 284 -14.39 16.72 -1.75
N TRP A 285 -14.88 17.01 -2.95
CA TRP A 285 -16.10 16.45 -3.49
C TRP A 285 -16.00 14.94 -3.66
N ARG A 286 -17.06 14.27 -3.19
CA ARG A 286 -17.25 12.83 -3.30
C ARG A 286 -18.35 12.54 -4.31
N TYR A 287 -18.19 11.46 -5.03
CA TYR A 287 -19.19 11.02 -6.01
C TYR A 287 -19.40 9.51 -5.92
N ALA A 288 -20.65 9.10 -5.93
CA ALA A 288 -21.00 7.70 -6.12
C ALA A 288 -21.25 7.47 -7.61
N ALA A 289 -20.64 6.43 -8.18
CA ALA A 289 -20.98 6.01 -9.54
C ALA A 289 -22.41 5.46 -9.56
N LEU A 290 -23.36 6.27 -10.03
CA LEU A 290 -24.77 5.92 -10.12
C LEU A 290 -25.14 5.58 -11.56
N SER A 291 -26.04 4.61 -11.76
CA SER A 291 -26.51 4.23 -13.09
C SER A 291 -27.35 5.31 -13.78
N ALA A 292 -27.91 6.24 -13.00
CA ALA A 292 -28.81 7.29 -13.48
C ALA A 292 -28.11 8.58 -13.91
N SER A 293 -26.87 8.80 -13.46
CA SER A 293 -26.13 10.04 -13.71
C SER A 293 -24.64 9.78 -13.91
N ALA A 294 -24.01 10.65 -14.68
CA ALA A 294 -22.56 10.70 -14.82
C ALA A 294 -22.08 12.12 -14.49
N ALA A 295 -21.03 12.21 -13.65
CA ALA A 295 -20.40 13.47 -13.31
C ALA A 295 -19.03 13.59 -14.01
N SER A 296 -18.72 14.78 -14.52
CA SER A 296 -17.44 15.11 -15.14
C SER A 296 -17.14 16.59 -15.00
N LEU A 297 -15.89 16.96 -15.06
CA LEU A 297 -15.48 18.36 -15.20
C LEU A 297 -15.66 18.78 -16.67
N ASP A 298 -16.23 19.97 -16.90
CA ASP A 298 -16.54 20.53 -18.21
C ASP A 298 -15.84 21.89 -18.37
N SER A 299 -14.90 21.96 -19.31
CA SER A 299 -14.15 23.16 -19.62
C SER A 299 -14.83 24.06 -20.67
N ASP A 300 -15.88 23.57 -21.35
CA ASP A 300 -16.61 24.35 -22.34
C ASP A 300 -17.66 25.28 -21.71
N HIS A 301 -18.08 24.95 -20.49
CA HIS A 301 -19.12 25.69 -19.77
C HIS A 301 -18.69 25.96 -18.33
N ALA A 302 -17.90 27.01 -18.09
CA ALA A 302 -17.60 27.53 -16.76
C ALA A 302 -18.42 28.78 -16.48
N HIS A 303 -18.81 29.00 -15.21
CA HIS A 303 -19.33 30.30 -14.77
C HIS A 303 -18.16 31.23 -14.44
N SER A 304 -17.17 30.71 -13.73
CA SER A 304 -15.91 31.40 -13.48
C SER A 304 -14.74 30.44 -13.67
N GLY A 305 -13.51 30.92 -13.69
CA GLY A 305 -12.33 30.08 -13.82
C GLY A 305 -12.26 29.35 -15.18
N ARG A 306 -11.89 28.06 -15.17
CA ARG A 306 -11.60 27.28 -16.35
C ARG A 306 -12.62 26.18 -16.64
N GLN A 307 -13.32 25.71 -15.62
CA GLN A 307 -14.22 24.56 -15.72
C GLN A 307 -15.30 24.58 -14.65
N SER A 308 -16.34 23.77 -14.83
CA SER A 308 -17.41 23.55 -13.86
C SER A 308 -17.72 22.08 -13.73
N LEU A 309 -18.55 21.69 -12.77
CA LEU A 309 -19.04 20.31 -12.66
C LEU A 309 -20.29 20.11 -13.51
N LEU A 310 -20.23 19.20 -14.48
CA LEU A 310 -21.34 18.73 -15.28
C LEU A 310 -21.91 17.44 -14.72
N ILE A 311 -23.22 17.38 -14.55
CA ILE A 311 -23.98 16.17 -14.25
C ILE A 311 -24.91 15.89 -15.42
N SER A 312 -24.69 14.74 -16.09
CA SER A 312 -25.52 14.27 -17.20
C SER A 312 -26.47 13.18 -16.72
N TYR A 313 -27.77 13.37 -16.93
CA TYR A 313 -28.81 12.43 -16.56
C TYR A 313 -29.32 11.68 -17.78
N ASN A 314 -29.51 10.35 -17.68
CA ASN A 314 -29.78 9.45 -18.79
C ASN A 314 -31.27 9.01 -18.94
N GLY A 315 -32.16 9.48 -18.07
CA GLY A 315 -33.59 9.13 -18.10
C GLY A 315 -33.99 8.16 -16.96
N ALA A 316 -33.08 7.51 -16.31
CA ALA A 316 -33.39 6.71 -15.13
C ALA A 316 -33.65 7.58 -13.88
N GLY A 317 -34.39 7.09 -12.92
CA GLY A 317 -34.52 7.72 -11.62
C GLY A 317 -33.22 7.57 -10.80
N GLY A 318 -32.85 8.62 -10.08
CA GLY A 318 -31.67 8.59 -9.22
C GLY A 318 -31.27 9.98 -8.73
N ASP A 319 -30.43 10.02 -7.71
CA ASP A 319 -29.76 11.22 -7.22
C ASP A 319 -28.47 11.47 -8.02
N ALA A 320 -27.83 12.60 -7.82
CA ALA A 320 -26.51 12.90 -8.40
C ALA A 320 -25.38 12.15 -7.68
N GLY A 321 -25.57 11.79 -6.43
CA GLY A 321 -24.56 11.10 -5.60
C GLY A 321 -23.33 11.95 -5.27
N ILE A 322 -23.42 13.27 -5.39
CA ILE A 322 -22.31 14.20 -5.22
C ILE A 322 -22.50 14.98 -3.92
N PHE A 323 -21.48 14.95 -3.09
CA PHE A 323 -21.48 15.69 -1.83
C PHE A 323 -20.07 16.01 -1.34
N GLN A 324 -20.00 16.96 -0.40
CA GLN A 324 -18.77 17.33 0.28
C GLN A 324 -19.04 17.54 1.77
N TYR A 325 -18.09 17.11 2.60
CA TYR A 325 -18.08 17.45 4.02
C TYR A 325 -17.53 18.86 4.23
N VAL A 326 -18.22 19.70 5.00
CA VAL A 326 -17.77 21.04 5.33
C VAL A 326 -17.86 21.24 6.85
N PRO A 327 -16.75 21.52 7.54
CA PRO A 327 -16.75 21.88 8.96
C PRO A 327 -17.50 23.19 9.18
N VAL A 328 -18.30 23.26 10.23
CA VAL A 328 -19.06 24.46 10.62
C VAL A 328 -18.97 24.69 12.12
N LYS A 329 -19.28 25.90 12.53
CA LYS A 329 -19.40 26.24 13.96
C LYS A 329 -20.82 25.98 14.44
N PRO A 330 -21.02 25.37 15.61
CA PRO A 330 -22.33 25.29 16.24
C PRO A 330 -22.95 26.67 16.51
N ASN A 331 -24.29 26.74 16.56
CA ASN A 331 -25.06 27.94 16.87
C ASN A 331 -24.68 29.17 16.01
N SER A 332 -24.42 28.96 14.75
CA SER A 332 -23.93 29.98 13.82
C SER A 332 -24.83 30.06 12.59
N GLN A 333 -24.89 31.24 11.96
CA GLN A 333 -25.59 31.44 10.71
C GLN A 333 -24.65 31.25 9.53
N TYR A 334 -25.10 30.54 8.51
CA TYR A 334 -24.36 30.31 7.28
C TYR A 334 -25.21 30.63 6.05
N GLU A 335 -24.58 31.01 4.95
CA GLU A 335 -25.16 31.12 3.63
C GLU A 335 -24.47 30.13 2.70
N LEU A 336 -25.25 29.23 2.11
CA LEU A 336 -24.85 28.44 0.94
C LEU A 336 -25.09 29.27 -0.32
N SER A 337 -24.12 29.34 -1.22
CA SER A 337 -24.29 29.94 -2.55
C SER A 337 -23.66 29.06 -3.61
N ALA A 338 -24.19 29.11 -4.84
CA ALA A 338 -23.64 28.47 -6.01
C ALA A 338 -24.18 29.12 -7.29
N TRP A 339 -23.53 28.87 -8.41
CA TRP A 339 -24.07 29.16 -9.72
C TRP A 339 -24.47 27.87 -10.42
N VAL A 340 -25.65 27.88 -11.05
CA VAL A 340 -26.20 26.70 -11.73
C VAL A 340 -26.69 27.05 -13.13
N LYS A 341 -26.55 26.07 -14.06
CA LYS A 341 -27.02 26.13 -15.44
C LYS A 341 -27.65 24.80 -15.79
N SER A 342 -28.65 24.77 -16.70
CA SER A 342 -29.22 23.52 -17.17
C SER A 342 -29.52 23.56 -18.68
N GLU A 343 -29.54 22.38 -19.30
CA GLU A 343 -29.89 22.21 -20.68
C GLU A 343 -30.80 20.98 -20.84
N GLN A 344 -32.00 21.22 -21.41
CA GLN A 344 -33.01 20.19 -21.67
C GLN A 344 -33.28 19.29 -20.46
N LEU A 345 -33.32 19.87 -19.25
CA LEU A 345 -33.52 19.14 -18.03
C LEU A 345 -35.02 18.80 -17.84
N ASP A 346 -35.39 17.64 -18.35
CA ASP A 346 -36.77 17.10 -18.29
C ASP A 346 -36.92 16.21 -17.09
N ALA A 347 -37.66 16.67 -16.09
CA ALA A 347 -37.91 15.99 -14.83
C ALA A 347 -39.13 16.60 -14.12
N ALA A 348 -39.81 15.78 -13.31
CA ALA A 348 -40.81 16.28 -12.38
C ALA A 348 -40.18 17.07 -11.19
N ASN A 349 -38.98 16.62 -10.78
CA ASN A 349 -38.20 17.20 -9.70
C ASN A 349 -36.74 17.34 -10.15
N GLY A 350 -36.25 18.56 -10.19
CA GLY A 350 -34.90 18.89 -10.63
C GLY A 350 -33.85 18.79 -9.50
N PRO A 351 -32.54 18.86 -9.88
CA PRO A 351 -31.48 18.95 -8.91
C PRO A 351 -31.51 20.29 -8.15
N ALA A 352 -31.21 20.21 -6.87
CA ALA A 352 -31.04 21.31 -5.94
C ALA A 352 -29.81 21.07 -5.05
N LEU A 353 -29.27 22.15 -4.48
CA LEU A 353 -28.27 21.97 -3.42
C LEU A 353 -28.98 21.85 -2.07
N ALA A 354 -28.50 20.94 -1.26
CA ALA A 354 -28.97 20.78 0.11
C ALA A 354 -27.81 20.79 1.09
N VAL A 355 -28.06 21.31 2.28
CA VAL A 355 -27.17 21.21 3.44
C VAL A 355 -27.82 20.31 4.46
N VAL A 356 -27.08 19.30 4.91
CA VAL A 356 -27.56 18.33 5.89
C VAL A 356 -26.52 18.20 6.99
N ASP A 357 -26.97 18.16 8.24
CA ASP A 357 -26.07 17.82 9.36
C ASP A 357 -25.50 16.43 9.15
N ALA A 358 -24.17 16.33 9.11
CA ALA A 358 -23.48 15.11 8.68
C ALA A 358 -23.68 13.93 9.62
N TYR A 359 -23.97 14.19 10.90
CA TYR A 359 -24.05 13.14 11.91
C TYR A 359 -25.49 12.77 12.26
N SER A 360 -26.37 13.76 12.32
CA SER A 360 -27.79 13.51 12.61
C SER A 360 -28.65 13.24 11.38
N GLY A 361 -28.15 13.56 10.18
CA GLY A 361 -28.91 13.49 8.94
C GLY A 361 -30.02 14.56 8.83
N LYS A 362 -30.06 15.54 9.74
CA LYS A 362 -31.09 16.58 9.76
C LYS A 362 -30.89 17.55 8.58
N PRO A 363 -31.92 17.78 7.74
CA PRO A 363 -31.87 18.83 6.72
C PRO A 363 -31.80 20.20 7.37
N LEU A 364 -30.89 21.05 6.90
CA LEU A 364 -30.70 22.41 7.39
C LEU A 364 -31.14 23.45 6.35
N ALA A 365 -30.84 23.19 5.05
CA ALA A 365 -31.19 24.09 3.95
C ALA A 365 -31.38 23.31 2.66
N ARG A 366 -32.16 23.88 1.72
CA ARG A 366 -32.29 23.41 0.35
C ARG A 366 -32.60 24.57 -0.57
N THR A 367 -31.85 24.71 -1.65
CA THR A 367 -32.10 25.72 -2.69
C THR A 367 -33.30 25.33 -3.56
N GLN A 368 -33.72 26.25 -4.46
CA GLN A 368 -34.72 25.94 -5.46
C GLN A 368 -34.22 24.90 -6.47
N GLU A 369 -35.15 24.07 -6.93
CA GLU A 369 -34.89 23.10 -8.00
C GLU A 369 -34.60 23.79 -9.32
N THR A 370 -33.79 23.14 -10.14
CA THR A 370 -33.49 23.59 -11.50
C THR A 370 -34.15 22.66 -12.50
N LEU A 371 -34.93 23.23 -13.44
CA LEU A 371 -35.68 22.51 -14.46
C LEU A 371 -35.51 23.21 -15.82
N GLY A 372 -35.76 22.47 -16.91
CA GLY A 372 -35.75 23.00 -18.27
C GLY A 372 -34.35 23.40 -18.75
N THR A 373 -34.29 24.49 -19.52
CA THR A 373 -33.03 25.09 -19.99
C THR A 373 -32.89 26.47 -19.37
N THR A 374 -31.79 26.67 -18.62
CA THR A 374 -31.50 27.94 -17.93
C THR A 374 -30.05 28.36 -18.18
N ALA A 375 -29.84 29.63 -18.42
CA ALA A 375 -28.50 30.22 -18.34
C ALA A 375 -27.97 30.16 -16.92
N TRP A 376 -26.69 30.48 -16.73
CA TRP A 376 -26.09 30.60 -15.39
C TRP A 376 -26.92 31.56 -14.52
N ARG A 377 -27.35 31.05 -13.36
CA ARG A 377 -28.10 31.81 -12.37
C ARG A 377 -27.61 31.50 -10.96
N PRO A 378 -27.60 32.47 -10.03
CA PRO A 378 -27.21 32.22 -8.67
C PRO A 378 -28.29 31.46 -7.91
N GLN A 379 -27.87 30.59 -7.03
CA GLN A 379 -28.65 29.95 -5.97
C GLN A 379 -28.09 30.39 -4.63
N ARG A 380 -28.94 30.72 -3.68
CA ARG A 380 -28.54 31.11 -2.33
C ARG A 380 -29.57 30.62 -1.32
N GLU A 381 -29.08 30.19 -0.14
CA GLU A 381 -29.93 29.76 0.96
C GLU A 381 -29.21 29.99 2.29
N ALA A 382 -29.87 30.65 3.24
CA ALA A 382 -29.32 30.90 4.56
C ALA A 382 -29.94 29.95 5.59
N PHE A 383 -29.12 29.45 6.53
CA PHE A 383 -29.55 28.51 7.55
C PHE A 383 -28.79 28.65 8.86
N PRO A 384 -29.41 28.33 10.01
CA PRO A 384 -28.72 28.20 11.28
C PRO A 384 -28.16 26.78 11.48
N THR A 385 -27.00 26.68 12.11
CA THR A 385 -26.49 25.41 12.67
C THR A 385 -27.02 25.19 14.08
N GLY A 386 -27.25 23.94 14.42
CA GLY A 386 -27.66 23.53 15.77
C GLY A 386 -26.50 23.55 16.79
N PRO A 387 -26.79 23.31 18.08
CA PRO A 387 -25.79 23.38 19.14
C PRO A 387 -24.73 22.25 19.06
N GLN A 388 -24.99 21.18 18.32
CA GLN A 388 -24.09 20.04 18.14
C GLN A 388 -23.62 19.86 16.68
N THR A 389 -24.01 20.79 15.78
CA THR A 389 -23.66 20.72 14.36
C THR A 389 -22.25 21.23 14.15
N GLU A 390 -21.26 20.35 14.05
CA GLU A 390 -19.84 20.66 13.78
C GLU A 390 -19.42 20.32 12.35
N LEU A 391 -20.21 19.50 11.66
CA LEU A 391 -19.95 19.08 10.28
C LEU A 391 -21.27 19.01 9.51
N VAL A 392 -21.27 19.54 8.30
CA VAL A 392 -22.40 19.43 7.37
C VAL A 392 -21.95 18.73 6.09
N THR A 393 -22.90 18.14 5.37
CA THR A 393 -22.72 17.77 3.97
C THR A 393 -23.42 18.81 3.09
N VAL A 394 -22.67 19.38 2.15
CA VAL A 394 -23.21 20.09 1.01
C VAL A 394 -23.37 19.09 -0.12
N ARG A 395 -24.58 18.91 -0.62
CA ARG A 395 -24.88 17.85 -1.60
C ARG A 395 -25.78 18.34 -2.71
N ILE A 396 -25.62 17.74 -3.89
CA ILE A 396 -26.53 17.90 -5.02
C ILE A 396 -27.56 16.78 -4.94
N THR A 397 -28.83 17.12 -4.72
CA THR A 397 -29.87 16.14 -4.42
C THR A 397 -31.15 16.42 -5.21
N ARG A 398 -31.96 15.38 -5.35
CA ARG A 398 -33.31 15.41 -5.91
C ARG A 398 -34.27 14.80 -4.89
N ASP A 399 -35.46 15.33 -4.79
CA ASP A 399 -36.48 14.80 -3.90
C ASP A 399 -37.89 14.90 -4.53
N PRO A 400 -38.55 13.77 -4.85
CA PRO A 400 -38.02 12.40 -4.74
C PRO A 400 -36.99 12.07 -5.83
N ALA A 401 -35.92 11.36 -5.44
CA ALA A 401 -34.85 10.97 -6.34
C ALA A 401 -35.26 9.90 -7.39
N ALA A 402 -36.28 9.10 -7.07
CA ALA A 402 -36.70 7.96 -7.89
C ALA A 402 -37.43 8.36 -9.20
N THR A 403 -37.78 9.65 -9.39
CA THR A 403 -38.46 10.13 -10.58
C THR A 403 -37.54 10.20 -11.78
N HIS A 404 -38.14 10.04 -13.01
CA HIS A 404 -37.41 10.22 -14.25
C HIS A 404 -36.70 11.58 -14.31
N ILE A 405 -35.47 11.57 -14.86
CA ILE A 405 -34.71 12.79 -15.17
C ILE A 405 -33.81 12.55 -16.36
N ARG A 406 -33.81 13.48 -17.31
CA ARG A 406 -32.93 13.49 -18.47
C ARG A 406 -32.46 14.92 -18.77
N GLY A 407 -31.22 15.07 -19.23
CA GLY A 407 -30.65 16.36 -19.58
C GLY A 407 -29.35 16.62 -18.85
N LYS A 408 -28.90 17.87 -18.87
CA LYS A 408 -27.60 18.28 -18.30
C LYS A 408 -27.80 19.37 -17.24
N PHE A 409 -27.04 19.27 -16.21
CA PHE A 409 -26.97 20.24 -15.13
C PHE A 409 -25.52 20.60 -14.82
N TRP A 410 -25.20 21.87 -14.81
CA TRP A 410 -23.88 22.37 -14.41
C TRP A 410 -23.98 23.14 -13.10
N ILE A 411 -22.93 23.02 -12.31
CA ILE A 411 -22.76 23.76 -11.06
C ILE A 411 -21.34 24.30 -10.96
N ASP A 412 -21.21 25.50 -10.41
CA ASP A 412 -19.95 26.20 -10.24
C ASP A 412 -20.00 27.18 -9.04
N ASP A 413 -18.84 27.63 -8.59
CA ASP A 413 -18.68 28.61 -7.52
C ASP A 413 -19.47 28.29 -6.24
N VAL A 414 -19.46 27.02 -5.84
CA VAL A 414 -20.12 26.58 -4.60
C VAL A 414 -19.36 27.14 -3.40
N ALA A 415 -20.03 27.85 -2.56
CA ALA A 415 -19.46 28.44 -1.35
C ALA A 415 -20.40 28.29 -0.16
N LEU A 416 -19.82 28.04 1.00
CA LEU A 416 -20.48 28.11 2.31
C LEU A 416 -19.75 29.16 3.13
N ARG A 417 -20.48 30.20 3.59
CA ARG A 417 -19.87 31.32 4.32
C ARG A 417 -20.65 31.62 5.60
N PRO A 418 -19.93 31.87 6.72
CA PRO A 418 -20.61 32.37 7.90
C PRO A 418 -21.23 33.74 7.63
N VAL A 419 -22.47 33.91 8.00
CA VAL A 419 -23.13 35.23 7.97
C VAL A 419 -22.84 35.91 9.30
N ASN A 420 -21.95 36.89 9.30
CA ASN A 420 -21.76 37.73 10.48
C ASN A 420 -23.10 38.45 10.80
N ALA A 421 -23.63 38.23 11.99
CA ALA A 421 -24.70 39.07 12.47
C ALA A 421 -24.20 40.53 12.33
N ARG A 422 -24.81 41.31 11.44
CA ARG A 422 -24.56 42.76 11.40
C ARG A 422 -24.80 43.22 12.82
N SER A 423 -23.77 43.74 13.48
CA SER A 423 -23.94 44.55 14.68
C SER A 423 -24.91 45.64 14.31
N GLY A 424 -26.17 45.48 14.71
CA GLY A 424 -27.16 46.54 14.62
C GLY A 424 -26.67 47.70 15.44
N GLY A 425 -26.08 48.67 14.75
CA GLY A 425 -25.89 49.97 15.29
C GLY A 425 -27.26 50.63 15.41
N GLY A 426 -27.69 50.75 16.64
CA GLY A 426 -28.79 51.63 17.00
C GLY A 426 -28.33 53.09 16.92
#